data_bc8c6d5fe5983d409c178eb5d84407aa
#
_entry.id   bc8c6d5fe5983d409c178eb5d84407aa
#
_cell.length_a   1.000
_cell.length_b   1.000
_cell.length_c   1.000
_cell.angle_alpha   90.00
_cell.angle_beta   90.00
_cell.angle_gamma   90.00
#
_symmetry.space_group_name_H-M   'P 1'
#
loop_
_entity.id
_entity.type
_entity.pdbx_description
1 polymer ?
#
loop_
_entity_poly.entity_id
_entity_poly.type
_entity_poly.pdbx_seq_one_letter_code
_entity_poly.pdbx_strand_id
1 'polypeptide(L)'
;MRSTPEFILAYVFLQLWGPSMLPAIVALSLHNGAIIGHLIGRFSDEVRLRPDSPRGLNLYGFEIVPRVYGQFLAFLFYRWEVIMRETAILGILGIATLGFFVDSALADIRLDRAMFLIAVTAALNIWVSISCPAAFGATCA
;
A
#
# COMPACT_ATOMS: atom_id res chain seq x y z
N MET A 1 4.46 -16.29 2.08
CA MET A 1 4.39 -15.00 2.79
C MET A 1 2.97 -14.44 2.98
N ARG A 2 1.92 -15.10 2.54
CA ARG A 2 0.52 -14.70 2.80
C ARG A 2 0.01 -14.99 4.22
N SER A 3 0.77 -15.73 5.02
CA SER A 3 0.35 -16.21 6.35
C SER A 3 0.99 -15.47 7.53
N THR A 4 1.90 -14.53 7.28
CA THR A 4 2.45 -13.73 8.37
C THR A 4 1.64 -12.44 8.45
N PRO A 5 0.81 -12.26 9.48
CA PRO A 5 0.07 -11.02 9.65
C PRO A 5 1.09 -9.89 9.88
N GLU A 6 0.99 -8.83 9.10
CA GLU A 6 1.87 -7.66 9.16
C GLU A 6 1.96 -7.06 10.57
N PHE A 7 0.91 -7.24 11.37
CA PHE A 7 0.86 -6.76 12.75
C PHE A 7 1.85 -7.49 13.66
N ILE A 8 2.07 -8.79 13.46
CA ILE A 8 3.08 -9.54 14.21
C ILE A 8 4.47 -9.01 13.87
N LEU A 9 4.72 -8.74 12.60
CA LEU A 9 6.00 -8.21 12.13
C LEU A 9 6.24 -6.79 12.66
N ALA A 10 5.21 -5.95 12.63
CA ALA A 10 5.25 -4.61 13.20
C ALA A 10 5.49 -4.67 14.72
N TYR A 11 4.82 -5.58 15.43
CA TYR A 11 4.97 -5.76 16.87
C TYR A 11 6.38 -6.24 17.24
N VAL A 12 6.94 -7.20 16.51
CA VAL A 12 8.31 -7.66 16.73
C VAL A 12 9.32 -6.53 16.53
N PHE A 13 9.18 -5.75 15.47
CA PHE A 13 10.05 -4.59 15.25
C PHE A 13 9.87 -3.49 16.31
N LEU A 14 8.64 -3.31 16.80
CA LEU A 14 8.35 -2.39 17.89
C LEU A 14 9.09 -2.78 19.18
N GLN A 15 9.15 -4.10 19.48
CA GLN A 15 9.88 -4.62 20.64
C GLN A 15 11.40 -4.47 20.48
N LEU A 16 11.93 -4.56 19.25
CA LEU A 16 13.37 -4.45 19.00
C LEU A 16 13.87 -3.00 19.01
N TRP A 17 13.11 -2.07 18.44
CA TRP A 17 13.53 -0.67 18.23
C TRP A 17 12.77 0.33 19.07
N GLY A 18 11.83 -0.12 19.90
CA GLY A 18 11.00 0.74 20.73
C GLY A 18 9.87 1.43 19.97
N PRO A 19 9.02 2.20 20.67
CA PRO A 19 7.85 2.88 20.09
C PRO A 19 8.28 4.08 19.25
N SER A 20 8.60 3.84 17.98
CA SER A 20 8.94 4.87 17.01
C SER A 20 8.20 4.63 15.69
N MET A 21 8.24 5.59 14.77
CA MET A 21 7.66 5.43 13.44
C MET A 21 8.45 4.45 12.56
N LEU A 22 9.75 4.28 12.82
CA LEU A 22 10.63 3.43 11.99
C LEU A 22 10.19 1.97 11.91
N PRO A 23 9.86 1.27 13.01
CA PRO A 23 9.40 -0.11 12.97
C PRO A 23 8.17 -0.31 12.08
N ALA A 24 7.22 0.62 12.14
CA ALA A 24 6.00 0.55 11.34
C ALA A 24 6.30 0.70 9.84
N ILE A 25 7.12 1.70 9.48
CA ILE A 25 7.51 1.94 8.09
C ILE A 25 8.25 0.73 7.53
N VAL A 26 9.20 0.17 8.28
CA VAL A 26 9.98 -1.00 7.85
C VAL A 26 9.09 -2.23 7.71
N ALA A 27 8.20 -2.50 8.67
CA ALA A 27 7.28 -3.63 8.62
C ALA A 27 6.35 -3.55 7.40
N LEU A 28 5.70 -2.40 7.22
CA LEU A 28 4.81 -2.15 6.08
C LEU A 28 5.54 -2.21 4.74
N SER A 29 6.74 -1.62 4.66
CA SER A 29 7.55 -1.63 3.43
C SER A 29 7.99 -3.04 3.04
N LEU A 30 8.46 -3.84 3.99
CA LEU A 30 8.85 -5.22 3.73
C LEU A 30 7.66 -6.09 3.32
N HIS A 31 6.56 -6.00 4.05
CA HIS A 31 5.37 -6.79 3.76
C HIS A 31 4.77 -6.45 2.40
N ASN A 32 4.52 -5.16 2.17
CA ASN A 32 3.94 -4.68 0.92
C ASN A 32 4.90 -4.85 -0.27
N GLY A 33 6.18 -4.58 -0.08
CA GLY A 33 7.21 -4.78 -1.09
C GLY A 33 7.31 -6.24 -1.53
N ALA A 34 7.23 -7.19 -0.60
CA ALA A 34 7.23 -8.62 -0.92
C ALA A 34 6.00 -9.04 -1.73
N ILE A 35 4.81 -8.53 -1.40
CA ILE A 35 3.58 -8.82 -2.12
C ILE A 35 3.63 -8.23 -3.54
N ILE A 36 4.03 -6.96 -3.66
CA ILE A 36 4.14 -6.28 -4.95
C ILE A 36 5.17 -6.98 -5.84
N GLY A 37 6.34 -7.32 -5.30
CA GLY A 37 7.39 -8.03 -6.06
C GLY A 37 6.94 -9.40 -6.54
N HIS A 38 6.23 -10.16 -5.71
CA HIS A 38 5.67 -11.45 -6.11
C HIS A 38 4.63 -11.31 -7.21
N LEU A 39 3.78 -10.30 -7.13
CA LEU A 39 2.73 -10.06 -8.11
C LEU A 39 3.28 -9.61 -9.47
N ILE A 40 4.27 -8.70 -9.46
CA ILE A 40 4.96 -8.29 -10.68
C ILE A 40 5.64 -9.49 -11.35
N GLY A 41 6.28 -10.37 -10.57
CA GLY A 41 6.86 -11.61 -11.09
C GLY A 41 5.81 -12.46 -11.83
N ARG A 42 4.65 -12.67 -11.23
CA ARG A 42 3.56 -13.44 -11.86
C ARG A 42 3.02 -12.77 -13.12
N PHE A 43 2.79 -11.47 -13.10
CA PHE A 43 2.36 -10.75 -14.30
C PHE A 43 3.41 -10.82 -15.40
N SER A 44 4.69 -10.78 -15.06
CA SER A 44 5.78 -10.94 -16.02
C SER A 44 5.77 -12.32 -16.69
N ASP A 45 5.45 -13.38 -15.95
CA ASP A 45 5.37 -14.75 -16.46
C ASP A 45 4.19 -14.96 -17.41
N GLU A 46 3.09 -14.21 -17.24
CA GLU A 46 1.90 -14.29 -18.10
C GLU A 46 2.06 -13.53 -19.43
N VAL A 47 3.04 -12.63 -19.53
CA VAL A 47 3.28 -11.86 -20.76
C VAL A 47 3.85 -12.76 -21.85
N ARG A 48 3.10 -12.95 -22.94
CA ARG A 48 3.61 -13.61 -24.15
C ARG A 48 4.64 -12.72 -24.83
N LEU A 49 5.90 -13.16 -24.77
CA LEU A 49 7.02 -12.48 -25.39
C LEU A 49 6.94 -12.63 -26.92
N ARG A 50 7.36 -11.58 -27.65
CA ARG A 50 7.56 -11.66 -29.12
C ARG A 50 8.79 -12.52 -29.43
N PRO A 51 8.79 -13.23 -30.60
CA PRO A 51 9.95 -14.03 -31.02
C PRO A 51 11.25 -13.22 -31.14
N ASP A 52 11.13 -11.92 -31.46
CA ASP A 52 12.25 -10.97 -31.64
C ASP A 52 12.51 -10.12 -30.38
N SER A 53 12.04 -10.54 -29.20
CA SER A 53 12.21 -9.74 -27.98
C SER A 53 13.68 -9.59 -27.59
N PRO A 54 14.12 -8.40 -27.21
CA PRO A 54 15.48 -8.17 -26.72
C PRO A 54 15.74 -9.00 -25.46
N ARG A 55 16.98 -9.44 -25.26
CA ARG A 55 17.38 -10.23 -24.10
C ARG A 55 17.92 -9.36 -22.98
N GLY A 56 17.74 -9.79 -21.71
CA GLY A 56 18.28 -9.12 -20.53
C GLY A 56 17.40 -8.00 -20.01
N LEU A 57 18.00 -6.97 -19.38
CA LEU A 57 17.30 -5.85 -18.75
C LEU A 57 16.43 -5.04 -19.72
N ASN A 58 16.82 -4.98 -21.00
CA ASN A 58 16.03 -4.29 -22.03
C ASN A 58 14.67 -4.96 -22.28
N LEU A 59 14.56 -6.29 -22.12
CA LEU A 59 13.30 -7.02 -22.19
C LEU A 59 12.31 -6.49 -21.16
N TYR A 60 12.78 -6.35 -19.92
CA TYR A 60 11.94 -5.85 -18.83
C TYR A 60 11.52 -4.40 -19.07
N GLY A 61 12.45 -3.51 -19.45
CA GLY A 61 12.17 -2.08 -19.59
C GLY A 61 11.24 -1.74 -20.76
N PHE A 62 11.42 -2.38 -21.91
CA PHE A 62 10.71 -1.98 -23.14
C PHE A 62 9.51 -2.87 -23.50
N GLU A 63 9.46 -4.11 -23.00
CA GLU A 63 8.38 -5.05 -23.38
C GLU A 63 7.46 -5.41 -22.20
N ILE A 64 8.02 -5.75 -21.04
CA ILE A 64 7.24 -6.22 -19.91
C ILE A 64 6.61 -5.06 -19.14
N VAL A 65 7.40 -4.05 -18.78
CA VAL A 65 6.94 -2.92 -17.97
C VAL A 65 5.76 -2.19 -18.61
N PRO A 66 5.77 -1.77 -19.89
CA PRO A 66 4.63 -1.04 -20.46
C PRO A 66 3.36 -1.88 -20.55
N ARG A 67 3.47 -3.21 -20.70
CA ARG A 67 2.30 -4.10 -20.78
C ARG A 67 1.68 -4.39 -19.41
N VAL A 68 2.51 -4.48 -18.37
CA VAL A 68 2.10 -4.78 -17.00
C VAL A 68 1.74 -3.51 -16.23
N TYR A 69 2.13 -2.33 -16.74
CA TYR A 69 2.00 -1.05 -16.04
C TYR A 69 0.57 -0.73 -15.60
N GLY A 70 -0.42 -0.95 -16.46
CA GLY A 70 -1.83 -0.71 -16.12
C GLY A 70 -2.33 -1.62 -14.98
N GLN A 71 -2.01 -2.90 -15.05
CA GLN A 71 -2.36 -3.86 -13.99
C GLN A 71 -1.62 -3.56 -12.68
N PHE A 72 -0.37 -3.15 -12.80
CA PHE A 72 0.45 -2.73 -11.65
C PHE A 72 -0.13 -1.51 -10.96
N LEU A 73 -0.52 -0.47 -11.71
CA LEU A 73 -1.16 0.73 -11.16
C LEU A 73 -2.48 0.41 -10.46
N ALA A 74 -3.35 -0.38 -11.09
CA ALA A 74 -4.61 -0.79 -10.47
C ALA A 74 -4.39 -1.51 -9.14
N PHE A 75 -3.41 -2.42 -9.10
CA PHE A 75 -3.04 -3.12 -7.89
C PHE A 75 -2.45 -2.18 -6.83
N LEU A 76 -1.63 -1.22 -7.24
CA LEU A 76 -1.01 -0.24 -6.36
C LEU A 76 -2.07 0.64 -5.67
N PHE A 77 -3.09 1.08 -6.41
CA PHE A 77 -4.20 1.85 -5.85
C PHE A 77 -5.07 1.01 -4.91
N TYR A 78 -5.36 -0.24 -5.28
CA TYR A 78 -6.05 -1.16 -4.38
C TYR A 78 -5.25 -1.37 -3.08
N ARG A 79 -3.93 -1.55 -3.21
CA ARG A 79 -3.04 -1.74 -2.05
C ARG A 79 -2.94 -0.48 -1.19
N TRP A 80 -3.01 0.70 -1.80
CA TRP A 80 -3.08 1.97 -1.08
C TRP A 80 -4.25 1.99 -0.09
N GLU A 81 -5.44 1.63 -0.54
CA GLU A 81 -6.62 1.56 0.34
C GLU A 81 -6.41 0.59 1.51
N VAL A 82 -5.81 -0.57 1.25
CA VAL A 82 -5.50 -1.56 2.29
C VAL A 82 -4.48 -1.00 3.29
N ILE A 83 -3.41 -0.37 2.82
CA ILE A 83 -2.38 0.25 3.68
C ILE A 83 -2.99 1.33 4.58
N MET A 84 -3.92 2.12 4.08
CA MET A 84 -4.61 3.14 4.89
C MET A 84 -5.41 2.52 6.06
N ARG A 85 -6.00 1.35 5.86
CA ARG A 85 -6.65 0.60 6.97
C ARG A 85 -5.63 0.01 7.94
N GLU A 86 -4.54 -0.54 7.41
CA GLU A 86 -3.45 -1.11 8.22
C GLU A 86 -2.81 -0.04 9.14
N THR A 87 -2.62 1.19 8.64
CA THR A 87 -2.09 2.30 9.45
C THR A 87 -3.02 2.73 10.57
N ALA A 88 -4.34 2.59 10.41
CA ALA A 88 -5.29 2.85 11.48
C ALA A 88 -5.12 1.86 12.66
N ILE A 89 -4.90 0.58 12.35
CA ILE A 89 -4.67 -0.45 13.38
C ILE A 89 -3.31 -0.25 14.07
N LEU A 90 -2.27 0.16 13.33
CA LEU A 90 -0.97 0.49 13.90
C LEU A 90 -1.05 1.67 14.89
N GLY A 91 -2.03 2.56 14.71
CA GLY A 91 -2.33 3.64 15.66
C GLY A 91 -2.70 3.12 17.05
N ILE A 92 -3.50 2.05 17.11
CA ILE A 92 -3.90 1.40 18.37
C ILE A 92 -2.68 0.76 19.08
N LEU A 93 -1.66 0.35 18.34
CA LEU A 93 -0.41 -0.16 18.90
C LEU A 93 0.50 0.94 19.49
N GLY A 94 0.03 2.21 19.51
CA GLY A 94 0.78 3.34 20.08
C GLY A 94 1.78 3.98 19.12
N ILE A 95 1.74 3.64 17.85
CA ILE A 95 2.58 4.27 16.82
C ILE A 95 1.88 5.56 16.36
N ALA A 96 2.60 6.70 16.32
CA ALA A 96 2.06 8.00 15.94
C ALA A 96 1.64 8.03 14.45
N THR A 97 0.55 7.35 14.13
CA THR A 97 -0.13 7.35 12.84
C THR A 97 -1.43 8.15 12.93
N LEU A 98 -2.10 8.36 11.80
CA LEU A 98 -3.39 9.04 11.76
C LEU A 98 -4.42 8.35 12.68
N GLY A 99 -4.38 7.00 12.77
CA GLY A 99 -5.20 6.22 13.68
C GLY A 99 -4.94 6.53 15.17
N PHE A 100 -3.69 6.75 15.53
CA PHE A 100 -3.32 7.14 16.90
C PHE A 100 -3.95 8.49 17.32
N PHE A 101 -3.96 9.47 16.40
CA PHE A 101 -4.59 10.77 16.68
C PHE A 101 -6.11 10.67 16.78
N VAL A 102 -6.75 9.77 16.00
CA VAL A 102 -8.19 9.51 16.11
C VAL A 102 -8.49 8.85 17.45
N ASP A 103 -7.72 7.82 17.83
CA ASP A 103 -7.88 7.11 19.10
C ASP A 103 -7.69 8.04 20.30
N SER A 104 -6.64 8.86 20.29
CA SER A 104 -6.39 9.84 21.34
C SER A 104 -7.49 10.91 21.44
N ALA A 105 -8.04 11.36 20.30
CA ALA A 105 -9.14 12.32 20.29
C ALA A 105 -10.44 11.72 20.83
N LEU A 106 -10.67 10.41 20.60
CA LEU A 106 -11.80 9.67 21.18
C LEU A 106 -11.62 9.45 22.68
N ALA A 107 -10.41 9.11 23.13
CA ALA A 107 -10.11 8.95 24.55
C ALA A 107 -10.27 10.25 25.33
N ASP A 108 -9.92 11.40 24.72
CA ASP A 108 -10.12 12.72 25.29
C ASP A 108 -11.56 13.26 25.16
N ILE A 109 -12.50 12.47 24.62
CA ILE A 109 -13.90 12.84 24.37
C ILE A 109 -14.02 14.10 23.48
N ARG A 110 -13.02 14.37 22.65
CA ARG A 110 -13.02 15.48 21.68
C ARG A 110 -13.59 15.02 20.35
N LEU A 111 -14.89 14.82 20.32
CA LEU A 111 -15.62 14.32 19.15
C LEU A 111 -15.40 15.20 17.90
N ASP A 112 -15.28 16.50 18.08
CA ASP A 112 -15.05 17.44 16.97
C ASP A 112 -13.76 17.11 16.19
N ARG A 113 -12.66 16.86 16.92
CA ARG A 113 -11.38 16.50 16.29
C ARG A 113 -11.39 15.11 15.68
N ALA A 114 -11.99 14.15 16.37
CA ALA A 114 -12.15 12.79 15.85
C ALA A 114 -12.95 12.78 14.55
N MET A 115 -14.09 13.45 14.52
CA MET A 115 -14.93 13.58 13.32
C MET A 115 -14.21 14.26 12.17
N PHE A 116 -13.45 15.33 12.44
CA PHE A 116 -12.65 16.00 11.43
C PHE A 116 -11.58 15.07 10.82
N LEU A 117 -10.82 14.35 11.65
CA LEU A 117 -9.79 13.43 11.20
C LEU A 117 -10.39 12.27 10.37
N ILE A 118 -11.52 11.72 10.81
CA ILE A 118 -12.25 10.69 10.06
C ILE A 118 -12.74 11.23 8.72
N ALA A 119 -13.29 12.43 8.69
CA ALA A 119 -13.77 13.06 7.45
C ALA A 119 -12.61 13.30 6.46
N VAL A 120 -11.46 13.77 6.94
CA VAL A 120 -10.25 13.96 6.10
C VAL A 120 -9.75 12.64 5.54
N THR A 121 -9.70 11.59 6.35
CA THR A 121 -9.28 10.23 5.91
C THR A 121 -10.24 9.67 4.87
N ALA A 122 -11.53 9.83 5.09
CA ALA A 122 -12.56 9.40 4.14
C ALA A 122 -12.47 10.17 2.82
N ALA A 123 -12.28 11.50 2.88
CA ALA A 123 -12.12 12.34 1.69
C ALA A 123 -10.89 11.94 0.86
N LEU A 124 -9.76 11.68 1.52
CA LEU A 124 -8.53 11.20 0.85
C LEU A 124 -8.75 9.85 0.17
N ASN A 125 -9.41 8.89 0.85
CA ASN A 125 -9.71 7.59 0.27
C ASN A 125 -10.65 7.69 -0.93
N ILE A 126 -11.70 8.51 -0.83
CA ILE A 126 -12.64 8.75 -1.92
C ILE A 126 -11.92 9.40 -3.11
N TRP A 127 -11.09 10.41 -2.86
CA TRP A 127 -10.34 11.09 -3.92
C TRP A 127 -9.40 10.14 -4.66
N VAL A 128 -8.63 9.32 -3.95
CA VAL A 128 -7.76 8.30 -4.55
C VAL A 128 -8.59 7.29 -5.35
N SER A 129 -9.72 6.84 -4.81
CA SER A 129 -10.61 5.89 -5.47
C SER A 129 -11.23 6.44 -6.78
N ILE A 130 -11.57 7.73 -6.82
CA ILE A 130 -12.10 8.38 -8.03
C ILE A 130 -10.99 8.64 -9.06
N SER A 131 -9.77 8.94 -8.61
CA SER A 131 -8.62 9.18 -9.49
C SER A 131 -8.14 7.90 -10.19
N CYS A 132 -8.40 6.73 -9.59
CA CYS A 132 -8.02 5.42 -10.12
C CYS A 132 -8.67 5.10 -11.48
N PRO A 133 -10.00 5.20 -11.68
CA PRO A 133 -10.63 4.91 -12.96
C PRO A 133 -10.25 5.91 -14.07
N ALA A 134 -9.93 7.16 -13.72
CA ALA A 134 -9.46 8.15 -14.67
C ALA A 134 -8.07 7.78 -15.25
N ALA A 135 -7.19 7.20 -14.44
CA ALA A 135 -5.90 6.68 -14.90
C ALA A 135 -6.03 5.40 -15.74
N PHE A 136 -7.08 4.60 -15.49
CA PHE A 136 -7.34 3.34 -16.21
C PHE A 136 -8.01 3.57 -17.57
N GLY A 137 -8.87 4.58 -17.68
CA GLY A 137 -9.58 4.93 -18.92
C GLY A 137 -8.68 5.43 -20.05
N ALA A 138 -7.50 5.93 -19.73
CA ALA A 138 -6.53 6.41 -20.71
C ALA A 138 -5.69 5.29 -21.37
N THR A 139 -5.75 4.06 -20.85
CA THR A 139 -4.91 2.93 -21.33
C THR A 139 -5.69 1.90 -22.17
N CYS A 140 -7.01 2.08 -22.31
CA CYS A 140 -7.89 1.18 -23.10
C CYS A 140 -8.33 1.77 -24.46
N ALA A 141 -7.70 2.86 -24.95
CA ALA A 141 -7.95 3.40 -26.27
C ALA A 141 -6.81 3.11 -27.24
#